data_350be194ab3d21c7c3baf52eea809370
#
_entry.id   350be194ab3d21c7c3baf52eea809370
#
_cell.length_a   1.000
_cell.length_b   1.000
_cell.length_c   1.000
_cell.angle_alpha   90.00
_cell.angle_beta   90.00
_cell.angle_gamma   90.00
#
_symmetry.space_group_name_H-M   'P 1'
#
loop_
_entity.id
_entity.type
_entity.pdbx_description
1 polymer ?
#
loop_
_entity_poly.entity_id
_entity_poly.type
_entity_poly.pdbx_seq_one_letter_code
_entity_poly.pdbx_strand_id
1 'polypeptide(L)'
;MSESKSPIKHLKAIAIGAGSGLLILVLIIGGFTLSAPAKPVATTPTVTPTETPATTPTEEARNCSVADLASDELLQGLQAQVINPATNEVLFDYLGDSPVRTASVMKLLTAAAALQVLGPNFRVQTKVYADLDVPGQIVIVGAGDPTLSRVRVGVQSVYKDAPKIADLAVQINAWARATPITNIVLDSSYFAGPTWDEAVDDSERTLGYQSHVTALQVDGDRDNPTKATSPRSDDPVNRVGVALKKAIGPLATNATLTNGVAGTNLLEIADVRSQPISKWITHMLQVSDNTESEFLARLVSKQLGFDGSLESVGDALKSALTSAGIAYNTEAGSFPADLVLLDGSGENENNLVSPAYVNTLLKKVLNREGNFGIIYQGLPIAGETGSLASRFKGDNIDAAGHIFAKTGWTKTSYSLAGIIKAKDGTDLIFSIFTVGELPETTKQAIDNLATGFYRCGDKLSSQTTPTN
;
A
#
# COMPACT_ATOMS: atom_id res chain seq x y z
N MET A 1 -58.07 28.58 13.83
CA MET A 1 -57.85 30.02 13.53
C MET A 1 -56.36 30.18 13.54
N SER A 2 -55.70 30.45 12.54
CA SER A 2 -55.66 31.07 11.25
C SER A 2 -54.33 30.62 10.65
N GLU A 3 -54.35 29.91 9.58
CA GLU A 3 -53.82 30.11 8.23
C GLU A 3 -52.93 31.32 8.03
N SER A 4 -51.76 31.13 7.37
CA SER A 4 -51.54 31.76 6.06
C SER A 4 -50.03 31.75 5.64
N LYS A 5 -49.76 30.99 4.59
CA LYS A 5 -49.10 31.36 3.30
C LYS A 5 -47.58 31.57 3.24
N SER A 6 -47.01 30.64 2.51
CA SER A 6 -45.84 30.79 1.63
C SER A 6 -46.01 31.95 0.60
N PRO A 7 -44.89 32.48 0.07
CA PRO A 7 -44.76 32.22 -1.38
C PRO A 7 -43.32 31.89 -1.87
N ILE A 8 -43.35 31.03 -2.87
CA ILE A 8 -42.41 30.73 -3.92
C ILE A 8 -42.02 31.96 -4.74
N LYS A 9 -40.77 32.02 -5.23
CA LYS A 9 -40.24 32.48 -6.51
C LYS A 9 -38.79 32.98 -6.30
N HIS A 10 -37.74 32.56 -7.01
CA HIS A 10 -37.53 32.66 -8.45
C HIS A 10 -36.49 31.64 -8.96
N LEU A 11 -36.91 30.89 -9.95
CA LEU A 11 -36.05 30.29 -10.98
C LEU A 11 -35.39 31.42 -11.79
N LYS A 12 -34.08 31.30 -12.07
CA LYS A 12 -33.50 31.87 -13.29
C LYS A 12 -32.58 30.83 -13.89
N ALA A 13 -33.07 30.19 -14.94
CA ALA A 13 -32.29 29.47 -15.93
C ALA A 13 -31.48 30.48 -16.76
N ILE A 14 -30.24 30.19 -17.07
CA ILE A 14 -29.51 30.75 -18.19
C ILE A 14 -29.00 29.59 -19.01
N ALA A 15 -29.65 29.40 -20.16
CA ALA A 15 -29.17 28.59 -21.27
C ALA A 15 -28.39 29.49 -22.24
N ILE A 16 -27.63 28.82 -23.12
CA ILE A 16 -27.12 29.28 -24.43
C ILE A 16 -25.60 29.46 -24.50
N GLY A 17 -25.04 28.56 -25.29
CA GLY A 17 -23.70 28.61 -25.86
C GLY A 17 -23.49 27.47 -26.85
N ALA A 18 -24.29 27.52 -27.98
CA ALA A 18 -24.07 26.62 -29.12
C ALA A 18 -22.86 27.13 -29.93
N GLY A 19 -21.86 26.30 -30.13
CA GLY A 19 -20.71 26.54 -31.00
C GLY A 19 -20.59 25.45 -32.07
N SER A 20 -20.89 25.83 -33.27
CA SER A 20 -20.90 25.22 -34.59
C SER A 20 -19.80 24.21 -34.89
N GLY A 21 -20.15 22.95 -35.17
CA GLY A 21 -19.29 21.96 -35.83
C GLY A 21 -19.54 21.96 -37.31
N LEU A 22 -18.53 22.19 -38.09
CA LEU A 22 -18.52 22.25 -39.55
C LEU A 22 -18.59 20.84 -40.16
N LEU A 23 -19.69 20.54 -40.84
CA LEU A 23 -19.87 19.35 -41.68
C LEU A 23 -19.20 19.59 -43.03
N ILE A 24 -18.15 18.84 -43.36
CA ILE A 24 -17.60 18.76 -44.71
C ILE A 24 -18.24 17.56 -45.41
N LEU A 25 -19.16 17.86 -46.34
CA LEU A 25 -19.78 16.91 -47.26
C LEU A 25 -18.92 16.84 -48.52
N VAL A 26 -18.25 15.72 -48.80
CA VAL A 26 -17.58 15.48 -50.08
C VAL A 26 -18.54 14.74 -51.00
N LEU A 27 -19.03 15.41 -52.00
CA LEU A 27 -19.78 14.84 -53.11
C LEU A 27 -18.79 14.24 -54.14
N ILE A 28 -18.80 12.91 -54.30
CA ILE A 28 -18.14 12.23 -55.41
C ILE A 28 -19.17 12.05 -56.53
N ILE A 29 -18.98 12.78 -57.61
CA ILE A 29 -19.74 12.64 -58.84
C ILE A 29 -19.19 11.47 -59.62
N GLY A 30 -19.94 10.39 -59.76
CA GLY A 30 -19.58 9.23 -60.57
C GLY A 30 -19.79 9.51 -62.06
N GLY A 31 -18.72 9.48 -62.85
CA GLY A 31 -18.80 9.48 -64.28
C GLY A 31 -18.91 8.03 -64.82
N PHE A 32 -20.01 7.71 -65.46
CA PHE A 32 -20.14 6.48 -66.26
C PHE A 32 -19.43 6.66 -67.59
N THR A 33 -18.41 5.84 -67.88
CA THR A 33 -17.91 5.65 -69.23
C THR A 33 -18.23 4.24 -69.72
N LEU A 34 -19.02 4.16 -70.75
CA LEU A 34 -19.30 2.95 -71.51
C LEU A 34 -18.04 2.53 -72.28
N SER A 35 -17.52 1.35 -72.03
CA SER A 35 -16.48 0.72 -72.82
C SER A 35 -16.96 -0.57 -73.46
N ALA A 36 -16.74 -0.69 -74.77
CA ALA A 36 -17.11 -1.79 -75.61
C ALA A 36 -16.37 -3.11 -75.30
N PRO A 37 -16.88 -4.27 -75.69
CA PRO A 37 -16.30 -5.60 -75.33
C PRO A 37 -15.02 -5.90 -76.10
N ALA A 38 -13.95 -6.22 -75.34
CA ALA A 38 -12.69 -6.72 -75.93
C ALA A 38 -12.72 -8.24 -76.14
N LYS A 39 -12.10 -8.71 -77.20
CA LYS A 39 -11.96 -10.10 -77.62
C LYS A 39 -11.13 -10.89 -76.60
N PRO A 40 -11.37 -12.21 -76.46
CA PRO A 40 -10.59 -13.06 -75.52
C PRO A 40 -9.16 -13.27 -75.97
N VAL A 41 -8.20 -12.96 -75.13
CA VAL A 41 -6.78 -13.32 -75.25
C VAL A 41 -6.56 -14.62 -74.48
N ALA A 42 -5.88 -15.56 -75.13
CA ALA A 42 -5.52 -16.86 -74.56
C ALA A 42 -4.66 -16.70 -73.32
N THR A 43 -5.06 -17.21 -72.20
CA THR A 43 -4.29 -17.25 -70.96
C THR A 43 -3.26 -18.37 -70.94
N THR A 44 -2.00 -18.01 -70.84
CA THR A 44 -0.89 -18.89 -70.48
C THR A 44 -1.05 -19.23 -69.00
N PRO A 45 -0.85 -20.46 -68.52
CA PRO A 45 -0.98 -20.78 -67.09
C PRO A 45 0.13 -20.11 -66.31
N THR A 46 -0.24 -19.14 -65.45
CA THR A 46 0.65 -18.57 -64.43
C THR A 46 0.84 -19.60 -63.33
N VAL A 47 2.05 -20.08 -63.15
CA VAL A 47 2.45 -20.93 -62.03
C VAL A 47 2.33 -20.08 -60.77
N THR A 48 1.34 -20.40 -59.91
CA THR A 48 1.20 -19.82 -58.60
C THR A 48 2.41 -20.22 -57.74
N PRO A 49 3.15 -19.26 -57.12
CA PRO A 49 4.16 -19.65 -56.13
C PRO A 49 3.49 -20.40 -55.02
N THR A 50 3.91 -21.62 -54.76
CA THR A 50 3.54 -22.39 -53.54
C THR A 50 4.06 -21.57 -52.35
N GLU A 51 3.13 -20.98 -51.59
CA GLU A 51 3.49 -20.39 -50.29
C GLU A 51 4.06 -21.51 -49.43
N THR A 52 5.33 -21.38 -49.08
CA THR A 52 5.95 -22.19 -48.06
C THR A 52 5.15 -21.92 -46.77
N PRO A 53 4.64 -22.98 -46.09
CA PRO A 53 3.94 -22.73 -44.80
C PRO A 53 4.88 -21.95 -43.90
N ALA A 54 4.43 -20.80 -43.44
CA ALA A 54 5.11 -20.10 -42.36
C ALA A 54 5.24 -21.09 -41.22
N THR A 55 6.46 -21.45 -40.87
CA THR A 55 6.73 -22.24 -39.67
C THR A 55 6.22 -21.44 -38.47
N THR A 56 5.09 -21.85 -37.91
CA THR A 56 4.67 -21.39 -36.58
C THR A 56 5.86 -21.63 -35.67
N PRO A 57 6.34 -20.63 -34.92
CA PRO A 57 7.40 -20.89 -33.95
C PRO A 57 6.97 -22.04 -33.07
N THR A 58 7.72 -23.10 -33.03
CA THR A 58 7.49 -24.21 -32.11
C THR A 58 7.64 -23.62 -30.73
N GLU A 59 6.56 -23.55 -29.97
CA GLU A 59 6.56 -23.16 -28.57
C GLU A 59 7.58 -24.05 -27.86
N GLU A 60 8.66 -23.47 -27.33
CA GLU A 60 9.66 -24.25 -26.61
C GLU A 60 8.98 -24.93 -25.43
N ALA A 61 9.07 -26.26 -25.39
CA ALA A 61 8.42 -27.04 -24.34
C ALA A 61 8.94 -26.59 -22.95
N ARG A 62 8.05 -26.13 -22.10
CA ARG A 62 8.34 -25.80 -20.71
C ARG A 62 8.63 -27.07 -19.94
N ASN A 63 9.89 -27.26 -19.58
CA ASN A 63 10.39 -28.51 -19.02
C ASN A 63 11.11 -28.37 -17.67
N CYS A 64 11.08 -27.16 -17.06
CA CYS A 64 11.68 -26.93 -15.77
C CYS A 64 10.60 -27.05 -14.68
N SER A 65 10.64 -28.13 -13.90
CA SER A 65 9.68 -28.41 -12.83
C SER A 65 10.24 -27.97 -11.48
N VAL A 66 9.36 -27.43 -10.65
CA VAL A 66 9.60 -27.13 -9.22
C VAL A 66 8.71 -27.97 -8.31
N ALA A 67 8.13 -29.06 -8.82
CA ALA A 67 7.19 -29.90 -8.09
C ALA A 67 7.76 -30.43 -6.76
N ASP A 68 9.02 -30.89 -6.77
CA ASP A 68 9.68 -31.39 -5.56
C ASP A 68 9.84 -30.28 -4.50
N LEU A 69 10.15 -29.04 -4.94
CA LEU A 69 10.24 -27.89 -4.04
C LEU A 69 8.88 -27.45 -3.50
N ALA A 70 7.85 -27.52 -4.31
CA ALA A 70 6.48 -27.18 -3.92
C ALA A 70 5.82 -28.24 -3.00
N SER A 71 6.33 -29.48 -3.03
CA SER A 71 5.88 -30.58 -2.16
C SER A 71 6.65 -30.70 -0.84
N ASP A 72 7.54 -29.73 -0.53
CA ASP A 72 8.24 -29.68 0.74
C ASP A 72 7.25 -29.61 1.91
N GLU A 73 7.36 -30.54 2.86
CA GLU A 73 6.47 -30.63 4.05
C GLU A 73 6.47 -29.34 4.89
N LEU A 74 7.51 -28.49 4.79
CA LEU A 74 7.57 -27.19 5.44
C LEU A 74 6.66 -26.14 4.78
N LEU A 75 6.12 -26.40 3.58
CA LEU A 75 5.19 -25.52 2.87
C LEU A 75 3.73 -25.91 3.12
N GLN A 76 3.36 -26.16 4.37
CA GLN A 76 1.98 -26.51 4.72
C GLN A 76 1.01 -25.43 4.23
N GLY A 77 -0.17 -25.85 3.76
CA GLY A 77 -1.21 -24.94 3.27
C GLY A 77 -0.71 -24.01 2.17
N LEU A 78 0.25 -24.48 1.33
CA LEU A 78 0.81 -23.70 0.22
C LEU A 78 -0.28 -23.18 -0.69
N GLN A 79 -0.19 -21.91 -1.04
CA GLN A 79 -0.91 -21.26 -2.13
C GLN A 79 0.08 -20.36 -2.86
N ALA A 80 0.24 -20.60 -4.15
CA ALA A 80 1.26 -19.89 -4.90
C ALA A 80 0.88 -19.76 -6.38
N GLN A 81 1.27 -18.65 -6.99
CA GLN A 81 1.12 -18.45 -8.42
C GLN A 81 2.31 -17.66 -8.96
N VAL A 82 2.77 -18.09 -10.15
CA VAL A 82 3.80 -17.37 -10.93
C VAL A 82 3.25 -17.06 -12.31
N ILE A 83 3.41 -15.83 -12.74
CA ILE A 83 3.02 -15.42 -14.09
C ILE A 83 4.21 -14.83 -14.86
N ASN A 84 4.21 -15.01 -16.17
CA ASN A 84 5.02 -14.20 -17.07
C ASN A 84 4.25 -12.92 -17.41
N PRO A 85 4.66 -11.74 -16.93
CA PRO A 85 3.92 -10.49 -17.13
C PRO A 85 3.88 -10.02 -18.58
N ALA A 86 4.80 -10.47 -19.43
CA ALA A 86 4.83 -10.11 -20.85
C ALA A 86 3.76 -10.84 -21.67
N THR A 87 3.50 -12.09 -21.35
CA THR A 87 2.49 -12.91 -22.03
C THR A 87 1.18 -13.04 -21.26
N ASN A 88 1.16 -12.73 -19.96
CA ASN A 88 0.10 -13.00 -18.97
C ASN A 88 -0.13 -14.47 -18.70
N GLU A 89 0.78 -15.31 -19.11
CA GLU A 89 0.65 -16.74 -18.92
C GLU A 89 0.97 -17.13 -17.48
N VAL A 90 0.14 -18.01 -16.91
CA VAL A 90 0.39 -18.62 -15.61
C VAL A 90 1.37 -19.77 -15.81
N LEU A 91 2.59 -19.62 -15.28
CA LEU A 91 3.68 -20.58 -15.41
C LEU A 91 3.68 -21.62 -14.30
N PHE A 92 3.16 -21.26 -13.14
CA PHE A 92 2.99 -22.14 -11.99
C PHE A 92 1.73 -21.72 -11.24
N ASP A 93 0.91 -22.69 -10.89
CA ASP A 93 -0.30 -22.49 -10.10
C ASP A 93 -0.49 -23.62 -9.08
N TYR A 94 -0.56 -23.23 -7.82
CA TYR A 94 -0.90 -24.12 -6.72
C TYR A 94 -1.94 -23.41 -5.84
N LEU A 95 -3.23 -23.62 -6.13
CA LEU A 95 -4.34 -22.94 -5.45
C LEU A 95 -4.21 -21.41 -5.48
N GLY A 96 -3.67 -20.85 -6.57
CA GLY A 96 -3.34 -19.43 -6.67
C GLY A 96 -4.54 -18.50 -6.58
N ASP A 97 -5.74 -18.97 -6.88
CA ASP A 97 -6.99 -18.21 -6.78
C ASP A 97 -7.62 -18.24 -5.38
N SER A 98 -7.18 -19.15 -4.52
CA SER A 98 -7.80 -19.35 -3.20
C SER A 98 -7.35 -18.27 -2.22
N PRO A 99 -8.27 -17.50 -1.60
CA PRO A 99 -7.92 -16.49 -0.62
C PRO A 99 -7.38 -17.10 0.69
N VAL A 100 -6.32 -16.52 1.19
CA VAL A 100 -5.64 -16.98 2.41
C VAL A 100 -5.00 -15.81 3.15
N ARG A 101 -4.54 -16.04 4.38
CA ARG A 101 -3.78 -15.07 5.18
C ARG A 101 -2.52 -14.66 4.47
N THR A 102 -2.34 -13.35 4.30
CA THR A 102 -1.19 -12.78 3.59
C THR A 102 -0.05 -12.37 4.50
N ALA A 103 -0.32 -12.29 5.81
CA ALA A 103 0.58 -11.58 6.71
C ALA A 103 1.00 -10.23 6.10
N SER A 104 2.20 -9.76 6.36
CA SER A 104 2.67 -8.44 5.91
C SER A 104 2.79 -8.24 4.39
N VAL A 105 2.46 -9.21 3.53
CA VAL A 105 2.24 -8.96 2.09
C VAL A 105 1.05 -8.02 1.87
N MET A 106 0.10 -7.96 2.82
CA MET A 106 -0.98 -6.96 2.87
C MET A 106 -0.48 -5.53 2.65
N LYS A 107 0.71 -5.19 3.13
CA LYS A 107 1.32 -3.86 3.00
C LYS A 107 1.54 -3.40 1.55
N LEU A 108 1.59 -4.34 0.60
CA LEU A 108 1.60 -4.00 -0.84
C LEU A 108 0.27 -3.36 -1.25
N LEU A 109 -0.84 -3.92 -0.79
CA LEU A 109 -2.19 -3.43 -1.08
C LEU A 109 -2.42 -2.07 -0.39
N THR A 110 -2.02 -1.94 0.87
CA THR A 110 -2.07 -0.68 1.62
C THR A 110 -1.24 0.42 0.96
N ALA A 111 -0.02 0.09 0.51
CA ALA A 111 0.82 1.02 -0.24
C ALA A 111 0.16 1.48 -1.54
N ALA A 112 -0.45 0.56 -2.29
CA ALA A 112 -1.16 0.87 -3.53
C ALA A 112 -2.38 1.78 -3.27
N ALA A 113 -3.18 1.46 -2.25
CA ALA A 113 -4.32 2.26 -1.84
C ALA A 113 -3.91 3.68 -1.41
N ALA A 114 -2.85 3.80 -0.61
CA ALA A 114 -2.33 5.10 -0.17
C ALA A 114 -1.79 5.94 -1.35
N LEU A 115 -1.06 5.34 -2.28
CA LEU A 115 -0.57 6.04 -3.47
C LEU A 115 -1.70 6.47 -4.39
N GLN A 116 -2.77 5.68 -4.51
CA GLN A 116 -3.93 5.99 -5.33
C GLN A 116 -4.75 7.15 -4.75
N VAL A 117 -5.00 7.14 -3.44
CA VAL A 117 -5.96 8.05 -2.79
C VAL A 117 -5.29 9.32 -2.28
N LEU A 118 -4.13 9.20 -1.63
CA LEU A 118 -3.41 10.31 -1.05
C LEU A 118 -2.41 10.94 -2.03
N GLY A 119 -1.85 10.12 -2.91
CA GLY A 119 -0.75 10.52 -3.79
C GLY A 119 0.61 10.57 -3.07
N PRO A 120 1.73 10.46 -3.82
CA PRO A 120 3.07 10.23 -3.25
C PRO A 120 3.59 11.39 -2.40
N ASN A 121 3.11 12.60 -2.65
CA ASN A 121 3.59 13.84 -2.01
C ASN A 121 2.74 14.27 -0.80
N PHE A 122 1.70 13.50 -0.48
CA PHE A 122 0.87 13.79 0.69
C PHE A 122 1.72 13.83 1.96
N ARG A 123 1.45 14.82 2.81
CA ARG A 123 2.13 15.02 4.10
C ARG A 123 1.09 15.30 5.18
N VAL A 124 1.25 14.67 6.31
CA VAL A 124 0.43 14.95 7.49
C VAL A 124 0.98 16.19 8.19
N GLN A 125 0.09 17.03 8.69
CA GLN A 125 0.43 18.23 9.43
C GLN A 125 -0.02 18.10 10.88
N THR A 126 0.91 18.24 11.82
CA THR A 126 0.60 18.37 13.25
C THR A 126 0.62 19.84 13.62
N LYS A 127 -0.44 20.33 14.22
CA LYS A 127 -0.64 21.75 14.55
C LYS A 127 -0.79 21.97 16.03
N VAL A 128 -0.37 23.16 16.48
CA VAL A 128 -0.61 23.62 17.84
C VAL A 128 -1.34 24.97 17.79
N TYR A 129 -2.39 25.07 18.58
CA TYR A 129 -3.22 26.27 18.69
C TYR A 129 -3.15 26.84 20.10
N ALA A 130 -3.23 28.14 20.22
CA ALA A 130 -3.60 28.80 21.46
C ALA A 130 -5.13 28.85 21.56
N ASP A 131 -5.68 28.52 22.69
CA ASP A 131 -7.10 28.69 22.99
C ASP A 131 -7.32 30.15 23.46
N LEU A 132 -8.09 30.89 22.67
CA LEU A 132 -8.33 32.30 22.97
C LEU A 132 -9.37 32.54 24.08
N ASP A 133 -10.16 31.50 24.41
CA ASP A 133 -11.13 31.55 25.49
C ASP A 133 -10.52 31.14 26.83
N VAL A 134 -9.38 30.41 26.82
CA VAL A 134 -8.70 29.93 28.03
C VAL A 134 -7.23 30.40 28.04
N PRO A 135 -6.92 31.54 28.65
CA PRO A 135 -5.55 32.05 28.69
C PRO A 135 -4.54 31.05 29.27
N GLY A 136 -3.43 30.85 28.57
CA GLY A 136 -2.39 29.91 28.96
C GLY A 136 -2.67 28.46 28.53
N GLN A 137 -3.78 28.18 27.88
CA GLN A 137 -4.06 26.87 27.28
C GLN A 137 -3.57 26.82 25.83
N ILE A 138 -2.89 25.73 25.49
CA ILE A 138 -2.58 25.36 24.11
C ILE A 138 -3.17 23.99 23.79
N VAL A 139 -3.49 23.78 22.52
CA VAL A 139 -4.04 22.51 22.01
C VAL A 139 -3.12 21.97 20.92
N ILE A 140 -2.56 20.78 21.10
CA ILE A 140 -1.88 20.06 20.02
C ILE A 140 -2.86 19.11 19.33
N VAL A 141 -3.01 19.26 18.02
CA VAL A 141 -3.96 18.48 17.21
C VAL A 141 -3.19 17.52 16.34
N GLY A 142 -3.42 16.23 16.57
CA GLY A 142 -2.90 15.14 15.74
C GLY A 142 -3.76 14.90 14.51
N ALA A 143 -3.11 14.62 13.39
CA ALA A 143 -3.77 14.29 12.13
C ALA A 143 -3.31 12.96 11.54
N GLY A 144 -2.71 12.07 12.37
CA GLY A 144 -2.28 10.74 11.95
C GLY A 144 -0.84 10.68 11.43
N ASP A 145 0.09 11.42 12.06
CA ASP A 145 1.53 11.29 11.80
C ASP A 145 2.21 10.43 12.89
N PRO A 146 2.53 9.14 12.62
CA PRO A 146 3.29 8.32 13.57
C PRO A 146 4.77 8.69 13.62
N THR A 147 5.25 9.46 12.63
CA THR A 147 6.68 9.75 12.45
C THR A 147 7.17 10.95 13.24
N LEU A 148 6.26 11.83 13.72
CA LEU A 148 6.61 12.97 14.57
C LEU A 148 7.56 12.50 15.69
N SER A 149 8.72 13.16 15.85
CA SER A 149 9.77 12.59 16.67
C SER A 149 10.15 13.46 17.88
N ARG A 150 10.32 12.79 19.03
CA ARG A 150 10.79 13.39 20.28
C ARG A 150 12.30 13.35 20.46
N VAL A 151 13.07 12.77 19.51
CA VAL A 151 14.51 12.77 19.61
C VAL A 151 15.05 14.20 19.46
N ARG A 152 16.16 14.47 20.12
CA ARG A 152 16.82 15.79 20.07
C ARG A 152 17.22 16.18 18.64
N VAL A 153 17.36 17.47 18.40
CA VAL A 153 17.87 18.00 17.13
C VAL A 153 19.23 17.36 16.79
N GLY A 154 19.43 17.03 15.51
CA GLY A 154 20.64 16.36 15.03
C GLY A 154 20.66 14.84 15.22
N VAL A 155 19.69 14.26 15.94
CA VAL A 155 19.55 12.80 16.07
C VAL A 155 18.41 12.29 15.18
N GLN A 156 18.62 11.18 14.50
CA GLN A 156 17.58 10.50 13.72
C GLN A 156 16.88 9.44 14.57
N SER A 157 15.56 9.37 14.42
CA SER A 157 14.78 8.21 14.85
C SER A 157 14.83 7.13 13.75
N VAL A 158 14.10 6.04 13.93
CA VAL A 158 13.90 5.05 12.86
C VAL A 158 13.26 5.68 11.61
N TYR A 159 12.40 6.69 11.83
CA TYR A 159 11.82 7.50 10.77
C TYR A 159 12.79 8.63 10.42
N LYS A 160 13.56 8.44 9.36
CA LYS A 160 14.57 9.41 8.94
C LYS A 160 13.94 10.73 8.51
N ASP A 161 14.60 11.82 8.90
CA ASP A 161 14.17 13.20 8.58
C ASP A 161 12.74 13.54 9.01
N ALA A 162 12.26 12.86 10.05
CA ALA A 162 10.95 13.09 10.65
C ALA A 162 10.86 14.50 11.27
N PRO A 163 9.68 15.15 11.27
CA PRO A 163 9.44 16.39 11.97
C PRO A 163 9.70 16.24 13.47
N LYS A 164 10.10 17.30 14.14
CA LYS A 164 10.50 17.23 15.55
C LYS A 164 9.53 17.97 16.47
N ILE A 165 9.24 17.36 17.61
CA ILE A 165 8.58 18.07 18.74
C ILE A 165 9.35 19.33 19.12
N ALA A 166 10.69 19.32 19.02
CA ALA A 166 11.52 20.47 19.30
C ALA A 166 11.21 21.66 18.38
N ASP A 167 10.85 21.44 17.11
CA ASP A 167 10.51 22.50 16.17
C ASP A 167 9.17 23.15 16.51
N LEU A 168 8.19 22.37 17.01
CA LEU A 168 6.95 22.90 17.58
C LEU A 168 7.26 23.76 18.83
N ALA A 169 8.09 23.24 19.73
CA ALA A 169 8.43 23.95 20.96
C ALA A 169 9.14 25.30 20.71
N VAL A 170 9.99 25.40 19.69
CA VAL A 170 10.62 26.67 19.27
C VAL A 170 9.56 27.69 18.86
N GLN A 171 8.58 27.31 18.04
CA GLN A 171 7.51 28.15 17.56
C GLN A 171 6.59 28.60 18.74
N ILE A 172 6.21 27.62 19.60
CA ILE A 172 5.39 27.89 20.79
C ILE A 172 6.09 28.89 21.72
N ASN A 173 7.37 28.70 22.02
CA ASN A 173 8.14 29.61 22.88
C ASN A 173 8.27 31.00 22.26
N ALA A 174 8.43 31.11 20.94
CA ALA A 174 8.47 32.39 20.24
C ALA A 174 7.12 33.15 20.34
N TRP A 175 6.01 32.44 20.26
CA TRP A 175 4.67 32.99 20.44
C TRP A 175 4.40 33.37 21.90
N ALA A 176 4.64 32.45 22.83
CA ALA A 176 4.34 32.62 24.25
C ALA A 176 5.21 33.73 24.91
N ARG A 177 6.42 33.94 24.38
CA ARG A 177 7.44 34.86 24.93
C ARG A 177 7.76 34.54 26.40
N ALA A 178 7.11 35.23 27.36
CA ALA A 178 7.27 34.97 28.79
C ALA A 178 5.96 34.50 29.47
N THR A 179 4.91 34.32 28.70
CA THR A 179 3.60 33.88 29.24
C THR A 179 3.65 32.40 29.56
N PRO A 180 3.40 32.00 30.82
CA PRO A 180 3.36 30.57 31.16
C PRO A 180 2.23 29.85 30.46
N ILE A 181 2.52 28.62 30.04
CA ILE A 181 1.54 27.65 29.56
C ILE A 181 1.06 26.87 30.77
N THR A 182 -0.26 26.88 31.03
CA THR A 182 -0.87 26.27 32.20
C THR A 182 -1.55 24.93 31.88
N ASN A 183 -1.98 24.74 30.64
CA ASN A 183 -2.58 23.50 30.18
C ASN A 183 -2.19 23.18 28.74
N ILE A 184 -1.96 21.90 28.44
CA ILE A 184 -1.73 21.35 27.11
C ILE A 184 -2.82 20.32 26.85
N VAL A 185 -3.76 20.66 25.96
CA VAL A 185 -4.81 19.76 25.51
C VAL A 185 -4.25 18.90 24.38
N LEU A 186 -4.48 17.59 24.49
CA LEU A 186 -4.01 16.57 23.53
C LEU A 186 -5.21 16.12 22.71
N ASP A 187 -5.31 16.60 21.48
CA ASP A 187 -6.41 16.23 20.56
C ASP A 187 -5.99 15.12 19.63
N SER A 188 -6.53 13.93 19.85
CA SER A 188 -6.35 12.73 19.03
C SER A 188 -7.65 12.30 18.33
N SER A 189 -8.60 13.20 18.18
CA SER A 189 -9.96 12.90 17.70
C SER A 189 -10.07 12.68 16.18
N TYR A 190 -8.98 12.86 15.42
CA TYR A 190 -9.01 12.75 13.96
C TYR A 190 -9.37 11.35 13.48
N PHE A 191 -8.94 10.29 14.17
CA PHE A 191 -9.35 8.91 13.94
C PHE A 191 -10.42 8.52 14.94
N ALA A 192 -11.51 7.90 14.45
CA ALA A 192 -12.57 7.37 15.29
C ALA A 192 -12.30 5.90 15.71
N GLY A 193 -13.14 5.40 16.62
CA GLY A 193 -13.17 3.99 17.02
C GLY A 193 -12.00 3.54 17.88
N PRO A 194 -11.83 2.22 18.02
CA PRO A 194 -10.77 1.61 18.80
C PRO A 194 -9.38 1.92 18.24
N THR A 195 -8.41 2.06 19.14
CA THR A 195 -7.01 2.28 18.79
C THR A 195 -6.21 1.00 18.61
N TRP A 196 -6.78 -0.14 19.00
CA TRP A 196 -6.21 -1.48 18.88
C TRP A 196 -7.23 -2.44 18.26
N ASP A 197 -6.75 -3.36 17.41
CA ASP A 197 -7.56 -4.45 16.90
C ASP A 197 -7.51 -5.63 17.89
N GLU A 198 -8.66 -6.02 18.44
CA GLU A 198 -8.76 -7.12 19.40
C GLU A 198 -8.40 -8.50 18.77
N ALA A 199 -8.40 -8.61 17.45
CA ALA A 199 -7.94 -9.80 16.74
C ALA A 199 -6.41 -9.93 16.71
N VAL A 200 -5.67 -8.86 17.05
CA VAL A 200 -4.21 -8.84 17.14
C VAL A 200 -3.77 -9.05 18.59
N ASP A 201 -2.87 -10.03 18.80
CA ASP A 201 -2.36 -10.35 20.13
C ASP A 201 -1.65 -9.13 20.75
N ASP A 202 -2.01 -8.74 21.98
CA ASP A 202 -1.41 -7.59 22.69
C ASP A 202 0.11 -7.73 22.88
N SER A 203 0.65 -8.94 22.80
CA SER A 203 2.08 -9.15 22.83
C SER A 203 2.82 -8.46 21.67
N GLU A 204 2.16 -8.19 20.53
CA GLU A 204 2.74 -7.44 19.41
C GLU A 204 3.14 -6.02 19.82
N ARG A 205 2.41 -5.42 20.77
CA ARG A 205 2.71 -4.12 21.36
C ARG A 205 3.93 -4.20 22.28
N THR A 206 3.94 -5.16 23.21
CA THR A 206 5.01 -5.29 24.20
C THR A 206 6.30 -5.85 23.61
N LEU A 207 6.22 -6.68 22.56
CA LEU A 207 7.35 -7.13 21.76
C LEU A 207 7.87 -6.02 20.83
N GLY A 208 7.05 -5.02 20.55
CA GLY A 208 7.48 -3.82 19.84
C GLY A 208 7.27 -3.84 18.34
N TYR A 209 6.33 -4.63 17.84
CA TYR A 209 6.01 -4.72 16.41
C TYR A 209 4.91 -3.77 16.00
N GLN A 210 3.91 -3.51 16.86
CA GLN A 210 2.81 -2.61 16.58
C GLN A 210 2.50 -1.70 17.77
N SER A 211 2.01 -0.47 17.52
CA SER A 211 1.47 0.44 18.53
C SER A 211 -0.03 0.55 18.43
N HIS A 212 -0.68 1.08 19.47
CA HIS A 212 -2.00 1.68 19.30
C HIS A 212 -1.97 2.67 18.13
N VAL A 213 -3.05 2.77 17.38
CA VAL A 213 -3.20 3.71 16.26
C VAL A 213 -4.00 4.90 16.74
N THR A 214 -3.29 5.93 17.21
CA THR A 214 -3.87 7.19 17.70
C THR A 214 -3.50 8.31 16.76
N ALA A 215 -4.42 9.26 16.51
CA ALA A 215 -4.15 10.36 15.58
C ALA A 215 -3.01 11.28 16.02
N LEU A 216 -2.68 11.27 17.31
CA LEU A 216 -1.58 12.03 17.93
C LEU A 216 -0.57 11.06 18.55
N GLN A 217 0.62 10.96 17.97
CA GLN A 217 1.64 9.99 18.34
C GLN A 217 3.06 10.49 18.02
N VAL A 218 4.09 9.95 18.68
CA VAL A 218 5.51 10.24 18.41
C VAL A 218 6.32 8.96 18.22
N ASP A 219 7.21 8.96 17.23
CA ASP A 219 8.16 7.87 16.97
C ASP A 219 7.50 6.48 16.81
N GLY A 220 6.25 6.41 16.34
CA GLY A 220 5.45 5.18 16.32
C GLY A 220 5.31 4.58 17.72
N ASP A 221 5.26 5.41 18.74
CA ASP A 221 5.19 5.08 20.16
C ASP A 221 6.30 4.16 20.70
N ARG A 222 7.47 4.13 20.07
CA ARG A 222 8.62 3.33 20.52
C ARG A 222 9.18 3.85 21.86
N ASP A 223 9.49 2.97 22.80
CA ASP A 223 10.23 3.33 24.01
C ASP A 223 11.62 3.87 23.64
N ASN A 224 12.30 3.19 22.73
CA ASN A 224 13.53 3.68 22.12
C ASN A 224 13.28 4.08 20.66
N PRO A 225 13.22 5.39 20.34
CA PRO A 225 12.96 5.90 19.00
C PRO A 225 13.97 5.48 17.92
N THR A 226 15.16 5.04 18.33
CA THR A 226 16.24 4.67 17.42
C THR A 226 16.32 3.16 17.12
N LYS A 227 15.42 2.38 17.73
CA LYS A 227 15.33 0.93 17.52
C LYS A 227 14.08 0.60 16.68
N ALA A 228 14.26 -0.19 15.64
CA ALA A 228 13.16 -0.63 14.78
C ALA A 228 12.11 -1.41 15.59
N THR A 229 12.56 -2.42 16.33
CA THR A 229 11.73 -3.15 17.28
C THR A 229 11.99 -2.60 18.68
N SER A 230 10.96 -2.09 19.32
CA SER A 230 11.01 -1.50 20.66
C SER A 230 9.61 -1.54 21.27
N PRO A 231 9.43 -1.91 22.55
CA PRO A 231 8.14 -1.90 23.22
C PRO A 231 7.38 -0.58 23.00
N ARG A 232 6.06 -0.68 22.99
CA ARG A 232 5.12 0.45 22.86
C ARG A 232 4.35 0.62 24.18
N SER A 233 3.91 1.85 24.45
CA SER A 233 3.10 2.15 25.64
C SER A 233 1.62 1.84 25.43
N ASP A 234 0.89 1.90 26.53
CA ASP A 234 -0.58 1.85 26.53
C ASP A 234 -1.18 3.23 26.21
N ASP A 235 -0.40 4.30 26.32
CA ASP A 235 -0.87 5.67 26.14
C ASP A 235 0.09 6.51 25.27
N PRO A 236 0.02 6.32 23.94
CA PRO A 236 0.83 7.09 22.99
C PRO A 236 0.52 8.60 23.04
N VAL A 237 -0.72 8.97 23.31
CA VAL A 237 -1.15 10.38 23.33
C VAL A 237 -0.50 11.15 24.48
N ASN A 238 -0.51 10.56 25.69
CA ASN A 238 0.18 11.16 26.84
C ASN A 238 1.70 11.28 26.58
N ARG A 239 2.30 10.31 25.90
CA ARG A 239 3.74 10.35 25.52
C ARG A 239 4.06 11.60 24.69
N VAL A 240 3.17 12.03 23.78
CA VAL A 240 3.32 13.29 23.05
C VAL A 240 3.27 14.48 24.00
N GLY A 241 2.29 14.53 24.88
CA GLY A 241 2.13 15.59 25.87
C GLY A 241 3.37 15.77 26.73
N VAL A 242 3.89 14.66 27.28
CA VAL A 242 5.13 14.67 28.08
C VAL A 242 6.33 15.16 27.26
N ALA A 243 6.46 14.71 26.02
CA ALA A 243 7.55 15.12 25.14
C ALA A 243 7.46 16.62 24.79
N LEU A 244 6.27 17.12 24.47
CA LEU A 244 6.05 18.53 24.14
C LEU A 244 6.28 19.44 25.37
N LYS A 245 5.71 19.10 26.52
CA LYS A 245 5.93 19.80 27.79
C LYS A 245 7.41 19.93 28.12
N LYS A 246 8.16 18.82 27.99
CA LYS A 246 9.61 18.81 28.19
C LYS A 246 10.34 19.69 27.18
N ALA A 247 9.95 19.68 25.91
CA ALA A 247 10.59 20.46 24.85
C ALA A 247 10.33 21.96 25.01
N ILE A 248 9.13 22.39 25.42
CA ILE A 248 8.79 23.78 25.75
C ILE A 248 9.64 24.27 26.93
N GLY A 249 9.86 23.42 27.94
CA GLY A 249 10.73 23.70 29.06
C GLY A 249 10.11 24.66 30.13
N PRO A 250 10.80 25.72 30.57
CA PRO A 250 10.38 26.52 31.73
C PRO A 250 8.97 27.08 31.63
N LEU A 251 8.50 27.47 30.45
CA LEU A 251 7.17 28.04 30.26
C LEU A 251 6.04 27.03 30.49
N ALA A 252 6.30 25.73 30.39
CA ALA A 252 5.32 24.67 30.58
C ALA A 252 5.59 23.79 31.83
N THR A 253 6.53 24.17 32.72
CA THR A 253 6.92 23.34 33.89
C THR A 253 5.72 22.88 34.71
N ASN A 254 4.76 23.76 34.93
CA ASN A 254 3.56 23.48 35.74
C ASN A 254 2.32 23.18 34.88
N ALA A 255 2.47 23.03 33.54
CA ALA A 255 1.35 22.75 32.68
C ALA A 255 0.72 21.37 33.01
N THR A 256 -0.59 21.31 33.07
CA THR A 256 -1.33 20.05 33.09
C THR A 256 -1.42 19.47 31.68
N LEU A 257 -1.58 18.15 31.58
CA LEU A 257 -1.88 17.45 30.32
C LEU A 257 -3.30 16.94 30.40
N THR A 258 -4.12 17.28 29.41
CA THR A 258 -5.53 16.84 29.37
C THR A 258 -5.87 16.33 27.99
N ASN A 259 -6.52 15.17 27.89
CA ASN A 259 -7.10 14.71 26.64
C ASN A 259 -8.37 15.52 26.33
N GLY A 260 -8.54 15.93 25.08
CA GLY A 260 -9.70 16.74 24.68
C GLY A 260 -9.75 16.99 23.19
N VAL A 261 -10.82 17.61 22.74
CA VAL A 261 -11.01 18.04 21.35
C VAL A 261 -10.78 19.55 21.25
N ALA A 262 -10.13 19.97 20.18
CA ALA A 262 -9.88 21.37 19.89
C ALA A 262 -11.18 22.19 19.84
N GLY A 263 -11.21 23.35 20.52
CA GLY A 263 -12.33 24.28 20.48
C GLY A 263 -12.46 24.99 19.13
N THR A 264 -13.31 26.04 19.10
CA THR A 264 -13.59 26.78 17.86
C THR A 264 -12.87 28.13 17.79
N ASN A 265 -12.50 28.72 18.95
CA ASN A 265 -11.85 30.04 19.03
C ASN A 265 -10.32 29.87 19.22
N LEU A 266 -9.64 29.47 18.16
CA LEU A 266 -8.25 29.03 18.18
C LEU A 266 -7.37 29.91 17.30
N LEU A 267 -6.15 30.20 17.77
CA LEU A 267 -5.08 30.83 16.99
C LEU A 267 -3.98 29.79 16.72
N GLU A 268 -3.70 29.45 15.46
CA GLU A 268 -2.57 28.60 15.11
C GLU A 268 -1.24 29.29 15.49
N ILE A 269 -0.41 28.61 16.29
CA ILE A 269 0.83 29.15 16.84
C ILE A 269 2.07 28.34 16.46
N ALA A 270 1.89 27.10 16.05
CA ALA A 270 2.98 26.23 15.57
C ALA A 270 2.45 25.14 14.65
N ASP A 271 3.26 24.75 13.69
CA ASP A 271 3.02 23.56 12.87
C ASP A 271 4.32 22.84 12.46
N VAL A 272 4.19 21.56 12.18
CA VAL A 272 5.20 20.75 11.50
C VAL A 272 4.53 19.78 10.52
N ARG A 273 5.28 19.36 9.51
CA ARG A 273 4.79 18.44 8.47
C ARG A 273 5.65 17.19 8.40
N SER A 274 5.01 16.05 8.24
CA SER A 274 5.68 14.78 8.02
C SER A 274 6.54 14.78 6.75
N GLN A 275 7.40 13.78 6.58
CA GLN A 275 7.91 13.41 5.26
C GLN A 275 6.74 13.02 4.33
N PRO A 276 6.90 13.09 2.99
CA PRO A 276 5.86 12.62 2.09
C PRO A 276 5.63 11.10 2.27
N ILE A 277 4.40 10.64 2.08
CA ILE A 277 4.06 9.22 2.29
C ILE A 277 4.85 8.27 1.38
N SER A 278 5.40 8.74 0.26
CA SER A 278 6.34 7.95 -0.54
C SER A 278 7.55 7.47 0.27
N LYS A 279 8.02 8.25 1.26
CA LYS A 279 9.09 7.85 2.18
C LYS A 279 8.61 6.86 3.23
N TRP A 280 7.40 7.03 3.76
CA TRP A 280 6.79 6.06 4.67
C TRP A 280 6.61 4.72 3.97
N ILE A 281 6.04 4.71 2.76
CA ILE A 281 5.84 3.49 1.97
C ILE A 281 7.16 2.75 1.74
N THR A 282 8.22 3.48 1.33
CA THR A 282 9.53 2.87 1.13
C THR A 282 10.07 2.26 2.44
N HIS A 283 10.00 2.98 3.56
CA HIS A 283 10.45 2.49 4.86
C HIS A 283 9.60 1.29 5.33
N MET A 284 8.27 1.44 5.29
CA MET A 284 7.31 0.39 5.64
C MET A 284 7.57 -0.93 4.91
N LEU A 285 7.82 -0.87 3.60
CA LEU A 285 8.08 -2.06 2.79
C LEU A 285 9.44 -2.69 3.13
N GLN A 286 10.48 -1.87 3.33
CA GLN A 286 11.84 -2.33 3.65
C GLN A 286 11.92 -3.05 4.99
N VAL A 287 11.34 -2.48 6.04
CA VAL A 287 11.45 -3.02 7.41
C VAL A 287 10.18 -3.69 7.90
N SER A 288 9.14 -3.70 7.08
CA SER A 288 7.82 -4.26 7.40
C SER A 288 7.13 -3.59 8.60
N ASP A 289 7.18 -2.25 8.68
CA ASP A 289 6.61 -1.48 9.79
C ASP A 289 5.07 -1.56 9.81
N ASN A 290 4.52 -2.23 10.84
CA ASN A 290 3.07 -2.38 11.01
C ASN A 290 2.42 -1.04 11.32
N THR A 291 3.04 -0.23 12.20
CA THR A 291 2.50 1.07 12.61
C THR A 291 2.32 2.01 11.41
N GLU A 292 3.34 2.18 10.53
CA GLU A 292 3.18 3.01 9.33
C GLU A 292 2.05 2.51 8.43
N SER A 293 1.89 1.18 8.31
CA SER A 293 0.85 0.59 7.48
C SER A 293 -0.55 0.87 8.00
N GLU A 294 -0.77 0.71 9.30
CA GLU A 294 -2.06 1.01 9.92
C GLU A 294 -2.43 2.49 9.80
N PHE A 295 -1.46 3.38 10.01
CA PHE A 295 -1.69 4.81 9.85
C PHE A 295 -2.04 5.18 8.39
N LEU A 296 -1.33 4.61 7.41
CA LEU A 296 -1.66 4.82 6.00
C LEU A 296 -3.07 4.34 5.66
N ALA A 297 -3.49 3.19 6.17
CA ALA A 297 -4.83 2.65 5.94
C ALA A 297 -5.92 3.56 6.54
N ARG A 298 -5.73 4.06 7.77
CA ARG A 298 -6.67 5.02 8.39
C ARG A 298 -6.67 6.38 7.69
N LEU A 299 -5.54 6.86 7.18
CA LEU A 299 -5.45 8.08 6.37
C LEU A 299 -6.19 7.91 5.04
N VAL A 300 -6.10 6.74 4.39
CA VAL A 300 -6.89 6.40 3.19
C VAL A 300 -8.39 6.47 3.51
N SER A 301 -8.81 5.86 4.61
CA SER A 301 -10.20 5.92 5.10
C SER A 301 -10.68 7.37 5.26
N LYS A 302 -9.92 8.20 5.97
CA LYS A 302 -10.26 9.63 6.14
C LYS A 302 -10.36 10.38 4.82
N GLN A 303 -9.44 10.16 3.91
CA GLN A 303 -9.41 10.86 2.61
C GLN A 303 -10.59 10.48 1.72
N LEU A 304 -11.11 9.27 1.84
CA LEU A 304 -12.30 8.80 1.14
C LEU A 304 -13.63 9.23 1.80
N GLY A 305 -13.56 9.97 2.92
CA GLY A 305 -14.73 10.49 3.63
C GLY A 305 -15.30 9.55 4.70
N PHE A 306 -14.61 8.46 5.02
CA PHE A 306 -14.94 7.63 6.19
C PHE A 306 -14.41 8.29 7.48
N ASP A 307 -14.66 7.66 8.62
CA ASP A 307 -14.32 8.21 9.93
C ASP A 307 -12.88 7.93 10.41
N GLY A 308 -12.13 7.09 9.66
CA GLY A 308 -10.76 6.70 10.02
C GLY A 308 -10.69 5.65 11.14
N SER A 309 -11.80 4.98 11.45
CA SER A 309 -11.84 3.87 12.39
C SER A 309 -11.23 2.60 11.79
N LEU A 310 -10.92 1.61 12.64
CA LEU A 310 -10.49 0.28 12.22
C LEU A 310 -11.53 -0.36 11.31
N GLU A 311 -12.80 -0.25 11.69
CA GLU A 311 -13.93 -0.84 10.99
C GLU A 311 -14.09 -0.29 9.57
N SER A 312 -13.68 0.96 9.34
CA SER A 312 -13.77 1.61 8.02
C SER A 312 -12.62 1.29 7.08
N VAL A 313 -11.50 0.75 7.60
CA VAL A 313 -10.27 0.49 6.82
C VAL A 313 -10.53 -0.48 5.67
N GLY A 314 -11.23 -1.59 5.94
CA GLY A 314 -11.47 -2.61 4.93
C GLY A 314 -12.18 -2.05 3.70
N ASP A 315 -13.28 -1.33 3.89
CA ASP A 315 -14.06 -0.74 2.79
C ASP A 315 -13.29 0.38 2.07
N ALA A 316 -12.51 1.16 2.82
CA ALA A 316 -11.65 2.18 2.23
C ALA A 316 -10.57 1.58 1.33
N LEU A 317 -9.89 0.52 1.78
CA LEU A 317 -8.88 -0.17 0.97
C LEU A 317 -9.50 -0.81 -0.28
N LYS A 318 -10.64 -1.51 -0.14
CA LYS A 318 -11.38 -2.09 -1.29
C LYS A 318 -11.75 -1.02 -2.32
N SER A 319 -12.28 0.11 -1.87
CA SER A 319 -12.64 1.24 -2.74
C SER A 319 -11.41 1.81 -3.47
N ALA A 320 -10.30 2.01 -2.75
CA ALA A 320 -9.06 2.52 -3.30
C ALA A 320 -8.45 1.57 -4.35
N LEU A 321 -8.37 0.27 -4.06
CA LEU A 321 -7.82 -0.75 -4.95
C LEU A 321 -8.68 -0.92 -6.21
N THR A 322 -10.00 -0.90 -6.07
CA THR A 322 -10.93 -0.92 -7.21
C THR A 322 -10.71 0.31 -8.10
N SER A 323 -10.61 1.51 -7.52
CA SER A 323 -10.36 2.75 -8.28
C SER A 323 -8.98 2.76 -8.97
N ALA A 324 -8.01 2.02 -8.42
CA ALA A 324 -6.70 1.80 -9.03
C ALA A 324 -6.72 0.79 -10.18
N GLY A 325 -7.88 0.20 -10.48
CA GLY A 325 -8.01 -0.84 -11.50
C GLY A 325 -7.27 -2.13 -11.15
N ILE A 326 -7.14 -2.44 -9.85
CA ILE A 326 -6.62 -3.70 -9.36
C ILE A 326 -7.83 -4.65 -9.23
N ALA A 327 -8.05 -5.43 -10.27
CA ALA A 327 -9.18 -6.36 -10.38
C ALA A 327 -8.68 -7.73 -10.84
N TYR A 328 -9.28 -8.77 -10.33
CA TYR A 328 -8.98 -10.15 -10.70
C TYR A 328 -10.30 -10.95 -10.72
N ASN A 329 -10.57 -11.61 -11.85
CA ASN A 329 -11.77 -12.46 -12.06
C ASN A 329 -13.10 -11.77 -11.69
N THR A 330 -13.19 -10.45 -11.85
CA THR A 330 -14.40 -9.68 -11.55
C THR A 330 -14.79 -8.79 -12.73
N GLU A 331 -16.05 -8.38 -12.78
CA GLU A 331 -16.48 -7.30 -13.68
C GLU A 331 -15.71 -6.01 -13.37
N ALA A 332 -15.45 -5.23 -14.40
CA ALA A 332 -14.74 -3.96 -14.23
C ALA A 332 -15.47 -3.07 -13.21
N GLY A 333 -14.72 -2.63 -12.19
CA GLY A 333 -15.26 -1.75 -11.14
C GLY A 333 -15.81 -2.45 -9.91
N SER A 334 -15.69 -3.80 -9.79
CA SER A 334 -16.02 -4.53 -8.57
C SER A 334 -14.78 -5.09 -7.87
N PHE A 335 -14.85 -5.22 -6.53
CA PHE A 335 -13.86 -5.92 -5.71
C PHE A 335 -14.26 -7.40 -5.60
N PRO A 336 -13.31 -8.37 -5.65
CA PRO A 336 -13.65 -9.78 -5.49
C PRO A 336 -14.35 -10.05 -4.16
N ALA A 337 -15.49 -10.73 -4.22
CA ALA A 337 -16.36 -10.91 -3.06
C ALA A 337 -15.80 -11.85 -1.98
N ASP A 338 -14.89 -12.73 -2.36
CA ASP A 338 -14.22 -13.72 -1.52
C ASP A 338 -12.98 -13.17 -0.81
N LEU A 339 -12.51 -11.98 -1.18
CA LEU A 339 -11.37 -11.33 -0.52
C LEU A 339 -11.84 -10.51 0.69
N VAL A 340 -11.09 -10.59 1.77
CA VAL A 340 -11.37 -9.88 3.03
C VAL A 340 -10.17 -9.02 3.40
N LEU A 341 -10.39 -7.72 3.55
CA LEU A 341 -9.41 -6.75 4.02
C LEU A 341 -9.95 -6.13 5.31
N LEU A 342 -9.20 -6.21 6.40
CA LEU A 342 -9.62 -5.75 7.73
C LEU A 342 -8.67 -4.73 8.33
N ASP A 343 -7.38 -4.84 8.04
CA ASP A 343 -6.34 -3.95 8.55
C ASP A 343 -5.41 -3.49 7.42
N GLY A 344 -4.45 -2.64 7.76
CA GLY A 344 -3.43 -2.19 6.81
C GLY A 344 -2.17 -3.04 6.80
N SER A 345 -1.86 -3.75 7.86
CA SER A 345 -0.57 -4.41 8.09
C SER A 345 -0.54 -5.90 7.74
N GLY A 346 -1.70 -6.56 7.82
CA GLY A 346 -1.82 -8.01 7.69
C GLY A 346 -1.56 -8.76 8.99
N GLU A 347 -1.61 -8.07 10.14
CA GLU A 347 -1.53 -8.72 11.46
C GLU A 347 -2.84 -9.42 11.84
N ASN A 348 -3.98 -8.88 11.41
CA ASN A 348 -5.26 -9.55 11.58
C ASN A 348 -5.31 -10.80 10.70
N GLU A 349 -5.29 -11.96 11.32
CA GLU A 349 -5.25 -13.26 10.62
C GLU A 349 -6.53 -13.59 9.84
N ASN A 350 -7.59 -12.77 9.96
CA ASN A 350 -8.81 -12.90 9.18
C ASN A 350 -8.76 -12.13 7.85
N ASN A 351 -7.66 -11.43 7.53
CA ASN A 351 -7.42 -10.97 6.16
C ASN A 351 -7.29 -12.16 5.22
N LEU A 352 -8.01 -12.13 4.09
CA LEU A 352 -8.00 -13.19 3.09
C LEU A 352 -7.78 -12.58 1.70
N VAL A 353 -6.64 -12.92 1.07
CA VAL A 353 -6.28 -12.44 -0.27
C VAL A 353 -5.60 -13.57 -1.04
N SER A 354 -5.97 -13.76 -2.30
CA SER A 354 -5.35 -14.80 -3.14
C SER A 354 -3.99 -14.35 -3.73
N PRO A 355 -3.05 -15.29 -3.96
CA PRO A 355 -1.82 -15.04 -4.72
C PRO A 355 -2.07 -14.33 -6.05
N ALA A 356 -3.06 -14.76 -6.80
CA ALA A 356 -3.43 -14.20 -8.09
C ALA A 356 -3.86 -12.73 -8.00
N TYR A 357 -4.61 -12.34 -6.95
CA TYR A 357 -4.97 -10.95 -6.74
C TYR A 357 -3.74 -10.06 -6.48
N VAL A 358 -2.82 -10.52 -5.64
CA VAL A 358 -1.56 -9.80 -5.39
C VAL A 358 -0.73 -9.67 -6.68
N ASN A 359 -0.71 -10.70 -7.52
CA ASN A 359 0.00 -10.67 -8.80
C ASN A 359 -0.56 -9.61 -9.76
N THR A 360 -1.87 -9.29 -9.71
CA THR A 360 -2.44 -8.20 -10.53
C THR A 360 -1.88 -6.83 -10.12
N LEU A 361 -1.71 -6.58 -8.82
CA LEU A 361 -1.04 -5.38 -8.33
C LEU A 361 0.44 -5.38 -8.75
N LEU A 362 1.15 -6.49 -8.52
CA LEU A 362 2.58 -6.58 -8.81
C LEU A 362 2.89 -6.35 -10.29
N LYS A 363 1.98 -6.69 -11.20
CA LYS A 363 2.10 -6.36 -12.62
C LYS A 363 2.12 -4.84 -12.85
N LYS A 364 1.22 -4.10 -12.20
CA LYS A 364 1.23 -2.63 -12.25
C LYS A 364 2.49 -2.04 -11.61
N VAL A 365 2.99 -2.66 -10.54
CA VAL A 365 4.25 -2.28 -9.86
C VAL A 365 5.45 -2.49 -10.78
N LEU A 366 5.56 -3.64 -11.45
CA LEU A 366 6.63 -3.92 -12.41
C LEU A 366 6.62 -2.91 -13.56
N ASN A 367 5.45 -2.63 -14.11
CA ASN A 367 5.26 -1.67 -15.20
C ASN A 367 5.40 -0.21 -14.74
N ARG A 368 5.53 0.04 -13.42
CA ARG A 368 5.59 1.38 -12.82
C ARG A 368 4.40 2.26 -13.21
N GLU A 369 3.22 1.66 -13.31
CA GLU A 369 1.99 2.38 -13.68
C GLU A 369 1.68 3.47 -12.64
N GLY A 370 1.46 4.70 -13.10
CA GLY A 370 1.19 5.83 -12.22
C GLY A 370 2.28 6.00 -11.16
N ASN A 371 1.88 5.93 -9.87
CA ASN A 371 2.78 6.08 -8.73
C ASN A 371 3.32 4.73 -8.19
N PHE A 372 2.93 3.58 -8.77
CA PHE A 372 3.29 2.27 -8.22
C PHE A 372 4.78 1.92 -8.36
N GLY A 373 5.53 2.66 -9.16
CA GLY A 373 6.99 2.57 -9.18
C GLY A 373 7.65 2.82 -7.81
N ILE A 374 6.98 3.52 -6.89
CA ILE A 374 7.44 3.72 -5.51
C ILE A 374 7.41 2.42 -4.72
N ILE A 375 6.39 1.57 -4.95
CA ILE A 375 6.32 0.23 -4.35
C ILE A 375 7.52 -0.59 -4.80
N TYR A 376 7.81 -0.62 -6.12
CA TYR A 376 8.97 -1.33 -6.66
C TYR A 376 10.28 -0.91 -5.99
N GLN A 377 10.50 0.40 -5.82
CA GLN A 377 11.69 0.95 -5.17
C GLN A 377 11.77 0.61 -3.67
N GLY A 378 10.63 0.38 -3.04
CA GLY A 378 10.52 0.01 -1.63
C GLY A 378 10.65 -1.48 -1.36
N LEU A 379 10.62 -2.35 -2.37
CA LEU A 379 10.73 -3.80 -2.15
C LEU A 379 12.11 -4.17 -1.58
N PRO A 380 12.19 -5.00 -0.54
CA PRO A 380 13.42 -5.68 -0.15
C PRO A 380 14.03 -6.47 -1.30
N ILE A 381 15.36 -6.54 -1.32
CA ILE A 381 16.11 -7.28 -2.32
C ILE A 381 16.78 -8.51 -1.66
N ALA A 382 16.59 -9.68 -2.25
CA ALA A 382 17.15 -10.94 -1.76
C ALA A 382 18.66 -10.84 -1.52
N GLY A 383 19.09 -11.19 -0.31
CA GLY A 383 20.49 -11.16 0.10
C GLY A 383 21.11 -9.77 0.31
N GLU A 384 20.37 -8.67 0.04
CA GLU A 384 20.95 -7.32 0.01
C GLU A 384 20.27 -6.33 0.97
N THR A 385 18.94 -6.17 0.89
CA THR A 385 18.26 -5.08 1.61
C THR A 385 17.03 -5.53 2.39
N GLY A 386 16.63 -4.71 3.36
CA GLY A 386 15.38 -4.83 4.09
C GLY A 386 15.25 -6.18 4.80
N SER A 387 14.03 -6.69 4.86
CA SER A 387 13.71 -7.98 5.50
C SER A 387 14.30 -9.20 4.76
N LEU A 388 14.85 -9.03 3.56
CA LEU A 388 15.52 -10.06 2.78
C LEU A 388 17.03 -10.03 2.87
N ALA A 389 17.65 -9.06 3.54
CA ALA A 389 19.11 -8.88 3.60
C ALA A 389 19.88 -10.10 4.13
N SER A 390 19.27 -10.91 4.98
CA SER A 390 19.88 -12.12 5.57
C SER A 390 19.39 -13.44 4.96
N ARG A 391 18.49 -13.39 3.97
CA ARG A 391 17.91 -14.55 3.29
C ARG A 391 18.64 -14.87 1.99
N PHE A 392 18.25 -15.90 1.26
CA PHE A 392 18.84 -16.33 -0.03
C PHE A 392 20.34 -16.55 0.06
N LYS A 393 20.75 -17.41 0.99
CA LYS A 393 22.15 -17.83 1.23
C LYS A 393 22.34 -19.31 0.90
N GLY A 394 23.59 -19.77 0.92
CA GLY A 394 23.91 -21.17 0.62
C GLY A 394 23.47 -21.55 -0.79
N ASP A 395 22.64 -22.59 -0.91
CA ASP A 395 22.15 -23.10 -2.18
C ASP A 395 21.27 -22.13 -2.96
N ASN A 396 20.80 -21.05 -2.33
CA ASN A 396 19.99 -20.01 -2.95
C ASN A 396 20.77 -18.74 -3.33
N ILE A 397 22.10 -18.74 -3.19
CA ILE A 397 22.94 -17.56 -3.37
C ILE A 397 22.87 -16.97 -4.79
N ASP A 398 22.60 -17.81 -5.80
CA ASP A 398 22.47 -17.37 -7.19
C ASP A 398 21.22 -16.54 -7.46
N ALA A 399 20.20 -16.60 -6.58
CA ALA A 399 19.02 -15.75 -6.66
C ALA A 399 19.18 -14.42 -5.87
N ALA A 400 20.26 -14.25 -5.12
CA ALA A 400 20.54 -12.99 -4.42
C ALA A 400 20.71 -11.84 -5.43
N GLY A 401 20.13 -10.68 -5.12
CA GLY A 401 20.09 -9.51 -6.02
C GLY A 401 19.05 -9.60 -7.13
N HIS A 402 18.40 -10.74 -7.34
CA HIS A 402 17.47 -10.97 -8.45
C HIS A 402 15.99 -11.08 -8.05
N ILE A 403 15.69 -11.17 -6.76
CA ILE A 403 14.32 -11.24 -6.23
C ILE A 403 14.04 -9.99 -5.42
N PHE A 404 12.99 -9.26 -5.83
CA PHE A 404 12.48 -8.03 -5.23
C PHE A 404 11.12 -8.34 -4.63
N ALA A 405 11.03 -8.53 -3.31
CA ALA A 405 9.81 -9.07 -2.73
C ALA A 405 9.51 -8.57 -1.32
N LYS A 406 8.22 -8.47 -1.01
CA LYS A 406 7.72 -8.25 0.34
C LYS A 406 7.58 -9.58 1.06
N THR A 407 8.09 -9.64 2.27
CA THR A 407 7.95 -10.76 3.19
C THR A 407 6.71 -10.60 4.06
N GLY A 408 6.11 -11.69 4.48
CA GLY A 408 5.11 -11.71 5.55
C GLY A 408 5.39 -12.82 6.54
N TRP A 409 5.01 -12.57 7.79
CA TRP A 409 5.08 -13.51 8.89
C TRP A 409 4.05 -13.17 9.96
N THR A 410 3.32 -14.16 10.39
CA THR A 410 2.56 -14.21 11.64
C THR A 410 2.81 -15.56 12.31
N LYS A 411 2.18 -15.84 13.45
CA LYS A 411 2.30 -17.15 14.11
C LYS A 411 1.85 -18.32 13.23
N THR A 412 0.92 -18.07 12.31
CA THR A 412 0.24 -19.08 11.50
C THR A 412 0.42 -18.91 9.99
N SER A 413 1.23 -17.96 9.55
CA SER A 413 1.50 -17.80 8.11
C SER A 413 2.88 -17.24 7.81
N TYR A 414 3.48 -17.72 6.71
CA TYR A 414 4.62 -17.11 6.05
C TYR A 414 4.27 -16.78 4.60
N SER A 415 4.77 -15.66 4.11
CA SER A 415 4.53 -15.25 2.74
C SER A 415 5.72 -14.53 2.10
N LEU A 416 5.76 -14.60 0.78
CA LEU A 416 6.72 -13.86 -0.06
C LEU A 416 6.05 -13.55 -1.38
N ALA A 417 5.99 -12.26 -1.77
CA ALA A 417 5.38 -11.86 -3.04
C ALA A 417 6.16 -10.71 -3.67
N GLY A 418 6.37 -10.78 -4.99
CA GLY A 418 7.17 -9.78 -5.67
C GLY A 418 7.51 -10.12 -7.12
N ILE A 419 8.70 -9.68 -7.52
CA ILE A 419 9.22 -9.74 -8.88
C ILE A 419 10.54 -10.50 -8.87
N ILE A 420 10.71 -11.41 -9.81
CA ILE A 420 11.95 -12.13 -10.07
C ILE A 420 12.51 -11.69 -11.41
N LYS A 421 13.78 -11.29 -11.43
CA LYS A 421 14.59 -11.15 -12.65
C LYS A 421 15.26 -12.49 -12.90
N ALA A 422 14.58 -13.39 -13.63
CA ALA A 422 15.00 -14.77 -13.79
C ALA A 422 16.35 -14.93 -14.48
N LYS A 423 16.98 -16.09 -14.31
CA LYS A 423 18.32 -16.39 -14.81
C LYS A 423 18.42 -16.33 -16.32
N ASP A 424 17.33 -16.59 -17.03
CA ASP A 424 17.23 -16.49 -18.50
C ASP A 424 16.90 -15.08 -19.00
N GLY A 425 16.74 -14.10 -18.09
CA GLY A 425 16.40 -12.72 -18.40
C GLY A 425 14.90 -12.42 -18.40
N THR A 426 14.06 -13.40 -18.19
CA THR A 426 12.59 -13.23 -18.09
C THR A 426 12.22 -12.55 -16.78
N ASP A 427 11.31 -11.58 -16.83
CA ASP A 427 10.66 -11.06 -15.62
C ASP A 427 9.52 -12.00 -15.23
N LEU A 428 9.49 -12.39 -13.96
CA LEU A 428 8.39 -13.15 -13.38
C LEU A 428 7.74 -12.36 -12.25
N ILE A 429 6.44 -12.52 -12.10
CA ILE A 429 5.69 -12.06 -10.92
C ILE A 429 5.26 -13.29 -10.16
N PHE A 430 5.42 -13.26 -8.83
CA PHE A 430 5.12 -14.40 -8.00
C PHE A 430 4.51 -14.00 -6.65
N SER A 431 3.67 -14.86 -6.12
CA SER A 431 3.19 -14.83 -4.74
C SER A 431 3.19 -16.25 -4.17
N ILE A 432 3.79 -16.43 -2.99
CA ILE A 432 3.87 -17.68 -2.22
C ILE A 432 3.31 -17.40 -0.84
N PHE A 433 2.26 -18.09 -0.43
CA PHE A 433 1.66 -18.03 0.90
C PHE A 433 1.60 -19.44 1.48
N THR A 434 1.93 -19.57 2.76
CA THR A 434 1.84 -20.81 3.52
C THR A 434 1.10 -20.53 4.82
N VAL A 435 0.23 -21.46 5.23
CA VAL A 435 -0.59 -21.32 6.43
C VAL A 435 -0.64 -22.62 7.21
N GLY A 436 -0.59 -22.53 8.52
CA GLY A 436 -0.61 -23.68 9.43
C GLY A 436 0.25 -23.48 10.67
N GLU A 437 0.63 -24.56 11.33
CA GLU A 437 1.65 -24.54 12.38
C GLU A 437 3.04 -24.59 11.72
N LEU A 438 3.64 -23.43 11.50
CA LEU A 438 4.81 -23.27 10.64
C LEU A 438 6.07 -23.04 11.48
N PRO A 439 7.09 -23.90 11.36
CA PRO A 439 8.38 -23.65 11.98
C PRO A 439 9.14 -22.53 11.26
N GLU A 440 10.15 -21.96 11.92
CA GLU A 440 10.95 -20.88 11.31
C GLU A 440 11.69 -21.32 10.03
N THR A 441 11.96 -22.61 9.88
CA THR A 441 12.55 -23.22 8.69
C THR A 441 11.67 -23.11 7.43
N THR A 442 10.37 -22.86 7.57
CA THR A 442 9.47 -22.57 6.44
C THR A 442 10.00 -21.42 5.57
N LYS A 443 10.67 -20.42 6.16
CA LYS A 443 11.32 -19.33 5.41
C LYS A 443 12.31 -19.86 4.37
N GLN A 444 13.08 -20.89 4.74
CA GLN A 444 14.07 -21.51 3.85
C GLN A 444 13.38 -22.27 2.72
N ALA A 445 12.29 -22.99 3.00
CA ALA A 445 11.52 -23.69 1.98
C ALA A 445 10.90 -22.70 0.96
N ILE A 446 10.40 -21.56 1.42
CA ILE A 446 9.94 -20.47 0.54
C ILE A 446 11.10 -19.92 -0.31
N ASP A 447 12.29 -19.71 0.28
CA ASP A 447 13.47 -19.26 -0.48
C ASP A 447 13.88 -20.28 -1.54
N ASN A 448 13.82 -21.58 -1.22
CA ASN A 448 14.12 -22.66 -2.16
C ASN A 448 13.14 -22.64 -3.36
N LEU A 449 11.84 -22.52 -3.07
CA LEU A 449 10.81 -22.47 -4.12
C LEU A 449 10.97 -21.22 -5.01
N ALA A 450 11.16 -20.04 -4.43
CA ALA A 450 11.39 -18.80 -5.18
C ALA A 450 12.68 -18.85 -6.01
N THR A 451 13.75 -19.49 -5.49
CA THR A 451 14.99 -19.74 -6.24
C THR A 451 14.77 -20.72 -7.38
N GLY A 452 13.90 -21.71 -7.19
CA GLY A 452 13.45 -22.59 -8.26
C GLY A 452 12.81 -21.82 -9.41
N PHE A 453 11.91 -20.88 -9.11
CA PHE A 453 11.31 -19.99 -10.11
C PHE A 453 12.38 -19.14 -10.83
N TYR A 454 13.33 -18.56 -10.08
CA TYR A 454 14.45 -17.82 -10.66
C TYR A 454 15.28 -18.64 -11.65
N ARG A 455 15.57 -19.90 -11.32
CA ARG A 455 16.38 -20.79 -12.14
C ARG A 455 15.64 -21.26 -13.40
N CYS A 456 14.34 -21.52 -13.27
CA CYS A 456 13.49 -21.99 -14.36
C CYS A 456 13.18 -20.89 -15.39
N GLY A 457 12.92 -19.66 -14.94
CA GLY A 457 12.56 -18.57 -15.82
C GLY A 457 11.32 -18.89 -16.67
N ASP A 458 11.33 -18.57 -17.95
CA ASP A 458 10.23 -18.83 -18.88
C ASP A 458 10.00 -20.33 -19.17
N LYS A 459 10.98 -21.18 -18.83
CA LYS A 459 10.84 -22.65 -18.96
C LYS A 459 10.11 -23.32 -17.81
N LEU A 460 9.67 -22.53 -16.81
CA LEU A 460 8.87 -23.03 -15.70
C LEU A 460 7.61 -23.68 -16.24
N SER A 461 7.43 -24.97 -15.95
CA SER A 461 6.25 -25.71 -16.36
C SER A 461 5.08 -25.46 -15.44
N SER A 462 3.88 -25.29 -16.00
CA SER A 462 2.64 -25.24 -15.22
C SER A 462 2.50 -26.54 -14.44
N GLN A 463 2.47 -26.44 -13.11
CA GLN A 463 2.14 -27.58 -12.24
C GLN A 463 0.65 -27.52 -11.99
N THR A 464 -0.02 -28.56 -12.35
CA THR A 464 -1.42 -28.78 -11.98
C THR A 464 -1.52 -29.12 -10.49
N THR A 465 -2.64 -28.74 -9.89
CA THR A 465 -3.09 -29.09 -8.54
C THR A 465 -2.65 -30.49 -8.13
N PRO A 466 -2.24 -30.72 -6.86
CA PRO A 466 -1.98 -32.05 -6.37
C PRO A 466 -3.22 -32.90 -6.62
N THR A 467 -3.06 -34.04 -7.29
CA THR A 467 -4.07 -35.08 -7.29
C THR A 467 -4.14 -35.64 -5.87
N ASN A 468 -5.25 -35.33 -5.16
CA ASN A 468 -5.59 -35.96 -3.88
C ASN A 468 -5.65 -37.49 -4.01
#